data_a0d30994ef34f762501fe44171fe8681
#
_entry.id   a0d30994ef34f762501fe44171fe8681
#
_cell.length_a   1.000
_cell.length_b   1.000
_cell.length_c   1.000
_cell.angle_alpha   90.00
_cell.angle_beta   90.00
_cell.angle_gamma   90.00
#
_symmetry.space_group_name_H-M   'P 1'
#
loop_
_entity.id
_entity.type
_entity.pdbx_description
1 polymer ?
#
loop_
_entity_poly.entity_id
_entity_poly.type
_entity_poly.pdbx_seq_one_letter_code
_entity_poly.pdbx_strand_id
1 'polypeptide(L)'
;NAALVHDDIVREEMNGWTALVQSRAQVDASEESLRIAGENLSISTYSYGEGLATILDVLQAQLSWIQLYSNAIRAHYNYAVAVSDY
;
A
#
# COMPACT_ATOMS: atom_id res chain seq x y z
N ASN A 1 12.02 -15.18 -35.98
CA ASN A 1 12.85 -14.02 -36.28
C ASN A 1 13.63 -13.62 -35.06
N ALA A 2 14.96 -13.59 -35.15
CA ALA A 2 15.85 -13.30 -34.03
C ALA A 2 15.64 -11.88 -33.48
N ALA A 3 15.35 -10.90 -34.33
CA ALA A 3 15.14 -9.53 -33.91
C ALA A 3 13.89 -9.39 -33.06
N LEU A 4 12.81 -10.09 -33.41
CA LEU A 4 11.58 -10.08 -32.63
C LEU A 4 11.76 -10.74 -31.27
N VAL A 5 12.49 -11.87 -31.23
CA VAL A 5 12.76 -12.56 -29.98
C VAL A 5 13.61 -11.69 -29.05
N HIS A 6 14.60 -10.99 -29.61
CA HIS A 6 15.44 -10.09 -28.82
C HIS A 6 14.64 -8.93 -28.23
N ASP A 7 13.74 -8.34 -29.01
CA ASP A 7 12.88 -7.26 -28.55
C ASP A 7 11.95 -7.73 -27.41
N ASP A 8 11.41 -8.94 -27.52
CA ASP A 8 10.55 -9.51 -26.47
C ASP A 8 11.30 -9.70 -25.17
N ILE A 9 12.54 -10.19 -25.22
CA ILE A 9 13.37 -10.39 -24.04
C ILE A 9 13.68 -9.06 -23.37
N VAL A 10 14.07 -8.03 -24.12
CA VAL A 10 14.35 -6.70 -23.58
C VAL A 10 13.10 -6.10 -22.95
N ARG A 11 11.95 -6.29 -23.60
CA ARG A 11 10.69 -5.78 -23.08
C ARG A 11 10.30 -6.44 -21.75
N GLU A 12 10.51 -7.74 -21.63
CA GLU A 12 10.25 -8.47 -20.39
C GLU A 12 11.13 -7.98 -19.24
N GLU A 13 12.41 -7.73 -19.49
CA GLU A 13 13.30 -7.17 -18.47
C GLU A 13 12.86 -5.79 -18.02
N MET A 14 12.49 -4.93 -18.96
CA MET A 14 12.01 -3.58 -18.63
C MET A 14 10.71 -3.62 -17.85
N ASN A 15 9.80 -4.53 -18.19
CA ASN A 15 8.56 -4.71 -17.45
C ASN A 15 8.81 -5.21 -16.03
N GLY A 16 9.75 -6.14 -15.85
CA GLY A 16 10.12 -6.64 -14.53
C GLY A 16 10.69 -5.54 -13.65
N TRP A 17 11.59 -4.72 -14.19
CA TRP A 17 12.16 -3.60 -13.46
C TRP A 17 11.09 -2.57 -13.09
N THR A 18 10.22 -2.22 -14.03
CA THR A 18 9.13 -1.27 -13.81
C THR A 18 8.19 -1.78 -12.73
N ALA A 19 7.84 -3.08 -12.75
CA ALA A 19 6.99 -3.69 -11.73
C ALA A 19 7.64 -3.61 -10.35
N LEU A 20 8.95 -3.83 -10.27
CA LEU A 20 9.68 -3.75 -9.01
C LEU A 20 9.64 -2.32 -8.44
N VAL A 21 9.91 -1.32 -9.28
CA VAL A 21 9.89 0.08 -8.87
C VAL A 21 8.49 0.51 -8.44
N GLN A 22 7.47 0.11 -9.19
CA GLN A 22 6.07 0.44 -8.85
C GLN A 22 5.65 -0.23 -7.55
N SER A 23 6.03 -1.48 -7.32
CA SER A 23 5.72 -2.19 -6.08
C SER A 23 6.37 -1.51 -4.88
N ARG A 24 7.60 -1.04 -5.03
CA ARG A 24 8.28 -0.31 -3.96
C ARG A 24 7.57 1.00 -3.65
N ALA A 25 7.16 1.73 -4.69
CA ALA A 25 6.42 2.97 -4.52
C ALA A 25 5.08 2.72 -3.82
N GLN A 26 4.40 1.61 -4.15
CA GLN A 26 3.15 1.24 -3.49
C GLN A 26 3.36 0.93 -2.01
N VAL A 27 4.45 0.24 -1.66
CA VAL A 27 4.80 -0.03 -0.25
C VAL A 27 4.98 1.27 0.50
N ASP A 28 5.77 2.19 -0.05
CA ASP A 28 6.04 3.47 0.61
C ASP A 28 4.75 4.29 0.79
N ALA A 29 3.91 4.34 -0.25
CA ALA A 29 2.64 5.05 -0.19
C ALA A 29 1.67 4.42 0.82
N SER A 30 1.60 3.09 0.87
CA SER A 30 0.71 2.39 1.79
C SER A 30 1.16 2.56 3.24
N GLU A 31 2.46 2.59 3.50
CA GLU A 31 2.99 2.84 4.84
C GLU A 31 2.64 4.25 5.32
N GLU A 32 2.78 5.25 4.44
CA GLU A 32 2.43 6.62 4.77
C GLU A 32 0.93 6.77 5.01
N SER A 33 0.10 6.15 4.17
CA SER A 33 -1.35 6.17 4.35
C SER A 33 -1.75 5.52 5.66
N LEU A 34 -1.10 4.41 6.03
CA LEU A 34 -1.37 3.71 7.28
C LEU A 34 -0.98 4.57 8.48
N ARG A 35 0.14 5.28 8.39
CA ARG A 35 0.60 6.19 9.45
C ARG A 35 -0.45 7.29 9.68
N ILE A 36 -0.93 7.90 8.61
CA ILE A 36 -1.95 8.95 8.70
C ILE A 36 -3.25 8.40 9.28
N ALA A 37 -3.67 7.22 8.84
CA ALA A 37 -4.88 6.58 9.36
C ALA A 37 -4.76 6.27 10.86
N GLY A 38 -3.56 5.85 11.30
CA GLY A 38 -3.30 5.62 12.72
C GLY A 38 -3.40 6.90 13.54
N GLU A 39 -2.88 8.00 13.02
CA GLU A 39 -3.01 9.31 13.66
C GLU A 39 -4.47 9.75 13.76
N ASN A 40 -5.22 9.59 12.67
CA ASN A 40 -6.64 9.93 12.63
C ASN A 40 -7.44 9.10 13.63
N LEU A 41 -7.12 7.80 13.74
CA LEU A 41 -7.77 6.93 14.71
C LEU A 41 -7.50 7.38 16.14
N SER A 42 -6.25 7.76 16.44
CA SER A 42 -5.88 8.27 17.77
C SER A 42 -6.63 9.55 18.10
N ILE A 43 -6.71 10.48 17.14
CA ILE A 43 -7.44 11.74 17.29
C ILE A 43 -8.92 11.48 17.52
N SER A 44 -9.54 10.60 16.73
CA SER A 44 -10.95 10.27 16.87
C SER A 44 -11.25 9.62 18.22
N THR A 45 -10.39 8.73 18.68
CA THR A 45 -10.55 8.06 19.96
C THR A 45 -10.43 9.07 21.12
N TYR A 46 -9.45 9.96 21.04
CA TYR A 46 -9.30 11.02 22.03
C TYR A 46 -10.52 11.94 22.04
N SER A 47 -10.97 12.38 20.87
CA SER A 47 -12.13 13.26 20.74
C SER A 47 -13.39 12.63 21.29
N TYR A 48 -13.57 11.32 21.08
CA TYR A 48 -14.71 10.59 21.64
C TYR A 48 -14.66 10.61 23.17
N GLY A 49 -13.48 10.39 23.74
CA GLY A 49 -13.30 10.44 25.19
C GLY A 49 -13.62 11.79 25.80
N GLU A 50 -13.38 12.88 25.04
CA GLU A 50 -13.66 14.25 25.46
C GLU A 50 -15.08 14.69 25.11
N GLY A 51 -15.89 13.83 24.48
CA GLY A 51 -17.24 14.15 24.10
C GLY A 51 -17.37 15.00 22.84
N LEU A 52 -16.29 15.13 22.06
CA LEU A 52 -16.26 15.98 20.87
C LEU A 52 -16.55 15.21 19.58
N ALA A 53 -16.54 13.88 19.65
CA ALA A 53 -16.82 13.02 18.49
C ALA A 53 -17.78 11.90 18.91
N THR A 54 -18.48 11.32 17.93
CA THR A 54 -19.40 10.22 18.18
C THR A 54 -18.68 8.87 18.05
N ILE A 55 -19.31 7.82 18.58
CA ILE A 55 -18.77 6.46 18.40
C ILE A 55 -18.71 6.08 16.91
N LEU A 56 -19.60 6.61 16.09
CA LEU A 56 -19.56 6.36 14.65
C LEU A 56 -18.27 6.91 14.03
N ASP A 57 -17.82 8.07 14.50
CA ASP A 57 -16.54 8.64 14.02
C ASP A 57 -15.38 7.71 14.33
N VAL A 58 -15.35 7.16 15.55
CA VAL A 58 -14.31 6.20 15.94
C VAL A 58 -14.38 4.93 15.10
N LEU A 59 -15.58 4.40 14.89
CA LEU A 59 -15.77 3.18 14.10
C LEU A 59 -15.34 3.40 12.65
N GLN A 60 -15.65 4.56 12.07
CA GLN A 60 -15.22 4.89 10.71
C GLN A 60 -13.70 4.98 10.62
N ALA A 61 -13.06 5.59 11.62
CA ALA A 61 -11.60 5.68 11.67
C ALA A 61 -10.96 4.29 11.79
N GLN A 62 -11.55 3.40 12.60
CA GLN A 62 -11.10 2.03 12.74
C GLN A 62 -11.21 1.26 11.42
N LEU A 63 -12.34 1.40 10.72
CA LEU A 63 -12.55 0.73 9.44
C LEU A 63 -11.54 1.22 8.39
N SER A 64 -11.30 2.52 8.34
CA SER A 64 -10.29 3.09 7.44
C SER A 64 -8.90 2.54 7.75
N TRP A 65 -8.53 2.47 9.04
CA TRP A 65 -7.25 1.94 9.45
C TRP A 65 -7.10 0.48 9.04
N ILE A 66 -8.13 -0.34 9.28
CA ILE A 66 -8.11 -1.77 8.92
C ILE A 66 -7.96 -1.93 7.41
N GLN A 67 -8.69 -1.14 6.64
CA GLN A 67 -8.62 -1.22 5.18
C GLN A 67 -7.22 -0.85 4.67
N LEU A 68 -6.63 0.22 5.20
CA LEU A 68 -5.30 0.65 4.79
C LEU A 68 -4.22 -0.32 5.29
N TYR A 69 -4.43 -0.92 6.45
CA TYR A 69 -3.54 -1.96 6.95
C TYR A 69 -3.55 -3.19 6.02
N SER A 70 -4.72 -3.62 5.58
CA SER A 70 -4.86 -4.71 4.62
C SER A 70 -4.18 -4.37 3.29
N ASN A 71 -4.34 -3.13 2.83
CA ASN A 71 -3.68 -2.67 1.60
C ASN A 71 -2.17 -2.66 1.76
N ALA A 72 -1.66 -2.26 2.93
CA ALA A 72 -0.22 -2.27 3.21
C ALA A 72 0.34 -3.69 3.18
N ILE A 73 -0.36 -4.65 3.78
CA ILE A 73 0.04 -6.06 3.73
C ILE A 73 0.09 -6.56 2.29
N ARG A 74 -0.92 -6.20 1.50
CA ARG A 74 -0.98 -6.60 0.09
C ARG A 74 0.16 -5.97 -0.70
N ALA A 75 0.47 -4.71 -0.46
CA ALA A 75 1.57 -4.01 -1.13
C ALA A 75 2.91 -4.66 -0.79
N HIS A 76 3.15 -5.00 0.48
CA HIS A 76 4.36 -5.70 0.89
C HIS A 76 4.47 -7.08 0.23
N TYR A 77 3.35 -7.80 0.16
CA TYR A 77 3.32 -9.09 -0.51
C TYR A 77 3.66 -8.95 -1.98
N ASN A 78 3.05 -7.99 -2.66
CA ASN A 78 3.30 -7.75 -4.08
C ASN A 78 4.77 -7.38 -4.33
N TYR A 79 5.35 -6.59 -3.44
CA TYR A 79 6.76 -6.22 -3.53
C TYR A 79 7.65 -7.46 -3.37
N ALA A 80 7.35 -8.30 -2.39
CA ALA A 80 8.13 -9.52 -2.16
C ALA A 80 8.06 -10.45 -3.38
N VAL A 81 6.88 -10.59 -3.98
CA VAL A 81 6.71 -11.38 -5.21
C VAL A 81 7.51 -10.78 -6.35
N ALA A 82 7.46 -9.46 -6.52
CA ALA A 82 8.19 -8.79 -7.59
C ALA A 82 9.71 -8.96 -7.43
N VAL A 83 10.21 -8.89 -6.21
CA VAL A 83 11.64 -9.13 -5.92
C VAL A 83 12.02 -10.57 -6.26
N SER A 84 11.16 -11.53 -5.88
CA SER A 84 11.42 -12.94 -6.15
C SER A 84 11.40 -13.27 -7.63
N ASP A 85 10.50 -12.64 -8.39
CA ASP A 85 10.36 -12.89 -9.82
C ASP A 85 11.40 -12.12 -10.65
N TYR A 86 11.93 -11.03 -10.15
CA TYR A 86 12.95 -10.26 -10.85
C TYR A 86 14.34 -10.90 -10.68
#